data_2e46f4a84d4eb329bf859b6281424b81
#
_entry.id   2e46f4a84d4eb329bf859b6281424b81
#
_cell.length_a   1.000
_cell.length_b   1.000
_cell.length_c   1.000
_cell.angle_alpha   90.00
_cell.angle_beta   90.00
_cell.angle_gamma   90.00
#
_symmetry.space_group_name_H-M   'P 1'
#
loop_
_entity.id
_entity.type
_entity.pdbx_description
1 polymer ?
#
loop_
_entity_poly.entity_id
_entity_poly.type
_entity_poly.pdbx_seq_one_letter_code
_entity_poly.pdbx_strand_id
1 'polypeptide(L)'
;MSTRLAQGGRLLNKGRAMEFTFNGKRLRGFEGDTLASALLANDQMLIGRSFKYHRPRGIVASGGEEPNALVGLGTGNKFEPNQRASTTELFNGLSCPSQNHWPSLEFDIGAVNSKLGRFLPAGFYYKMFIHPRPLWKHVYEPFIRRSAGLGKAPTERDEDRYEHLYAFF
;
A
#
# COMPACT_ATOMS: atom_id res chain seq x y z
N MET A 1 11.22 18.63 -4.28
CA MET A 1 10.63 19.44 -5.38
C MET A 1 9.35 18.75 -5.80
N SER A 2 8.35 19.47 -6.34
CA SER A 2 7.16 18.84 -6.90
C SER A 2 7.45 18.41 -8.34
N THR A 3 7.08 17.19 -8.71
CA THR A 3 7.15 16.68 -10.09
C THR A 3 5.83 16.91 -10.86
N ARG A 4 4.89 17.61 -10.23
CA ARG A 4 3.58 17.89 -10.81
C ARG A 4 3.71 18.81 -12.02
N LEU A 5 2.98 18.49 -13.09
CA LEU A 5 2.85 19.36 -14.26
C LEU A 5 2.20 20.70 -13.88
N ALA A 6 2.70 21.79 -14.43
CA ALA A 6 2.18 23.14 -14.22
C ALA A 6 0.73 23.27 -14.75
N GLN A 7 0.46 22.61 -15.88
CA GLN A 7 -0.86 22.61 -16.55
C GLN A 7 -1.48 21.21 -16.53
N GLY A 8 -2.79 21.13 -16.64
CA GLY A 8 -3.56 19.87 -16.60
C GLY A 8 -4.12 19.56 -15.22
N GLY A 9 -4.71 18.38 -15.10
CA GLY A 9 -5.38 17.94 -13.86
C GLY A 9 -6.79 18.54 -13.73
N ARG A 10 -7.66 18.27 -14.68
CA ARG A 10 -9.04 18.83 -14.72
C ARG A 10 -9.84 18.62 -13.45
N LEU A 11 -9.61 17.52 -12.74
CA LEU A 11 -10.31 17.17 -11.50
C LEU A 11 -9.64 17.74 -10.25
N LEU A 12 -8.48 18.37 -10.39
CA LEU A 12 -7.73 18.90 -9.25
C LEU A 12 -8.18 20.34 -8.93
N ASN A 13 -8.52 20.55 -7.67
CA ASN A 13 -8.70 21.88 -7.12
C ASN A 13 -7.38 22.38 -6.48
N LYS A 14 -6.54 23.02 -7.28
CA LYS A 14 -5.23 23.54 -6.82
C LYS A 14 -5.35 24.66 -5.76
N GLY A 15 -6.53 25.22 -5.55
CA GLY A 15 -6.81 26.19 -4.49
C GLY A 15 -6.99 25.56 -3.10
N ARG A 16 -7.20 24.24 -3.03
CA ARG A 16 -7.40 23.49 -1.79
C ARG A 16 -6.29 22.47 -1.56
N ALA A 17 -5.23 22.90 -0.91
CA ALA A 17 -4.13 22.02 -0.52
C ALA A 17 -4.57 21.08 0.61
N MET A 18 -4.09 19.86 0.57
CA MET A 18 -4.29 18.82 1.57
C MET A 18 -2.94 18.33 2.08
N GLU A 19 -2.84 18.06 3.38
CA GLU A 19 -1.66 17.46 3.98
C GLU A 19 -1.93 16.00 4.34
N PHE A 20 -0.96 15.15 4.08
CA PHE A 20 -1.00 13.73 4.41
C PHE A 20 0.39 13.23 4.79
N THR A 21 0.47 12.01 5.30
CA THR A 21 1.75 11.40 5.65
C THR A 21 1.95 10.08 4.91
N PHE A 22 3.17 9.85 4.44
CA PHE A 22 3.61 8.57 3.90
C PHE A 22 4.86 8.11 4.65
N ASN A 23 4.78 6.97 5.33
CA ASN A 23 5.83 6.48 6.23
C ASN A 23 6.30 7.54 7.24
N GLY A 24 5.39 8.34 7.78
CA GLY A 24 5.67 9.42 8.72
C GLY A 24 6.20 10.72 8.09
N LYS A 25 6.53 10.74 6.80
CA LYS A 25 6.94 11.94 6.07
C LYS A 25 5.70 12.76 5.67
N ARG A 26 5.66 14.03 6.07
CA ARG A 26 4.59 14.96 5.65
C ARG A 26 4.73 15.34 4.19
N LEU A 27 3.65 15.20 3.45
CA LEU A 27 3.53 15.49 2.03
C LEU A 27 2.29 16.35 1.77
N ARG A 28 2.22 16.97 0.58
CA ARG A 28 1.10 17.80 0.17
C ARG A 28 0.52 17.32 -1.14
N GLY A 29 -0.80 17.34 -1.23
CA GLY A 29 -1.57 17.16 -2.46
C GLY A 29 -2.66 18.21 -2.56
N PHE A 30 -3.60 17.99 -3.45
CA PHE A 30 -4.74 18.86 -3.67
C PHE A 30 -6.04 18.06 -3.63
N GLU A 31 -7.14 18.74 -3.36
CA GLU A 31 -8.48 18.14 -3.51
C GLU A 31 -8.66 17.58 -4.94
N GLY A 32 -9.16 16.37 -5.04
CA GLY A 32 -9.29 15.62 -6.30
C GLY A 32 -8.05 14.77 -6.68
N ASP A 33 -6.97 14.84 -5.90
CA ASP A 33 -5.89 13.86 -6.05
C ASP A 33 -6.33 12.47 -5.56
N THR A 34 -5.83 11.44 -6.21
CA THR A 34 -5.69 10.14 -5.57
C THR A 34 -4.42 10.11 -4.74
N LEU A 35 -4.32 9.20 -3.78
CA LEU A 35 -3.08 9.02 -3.03
C LEU A 35 -1.90 8.76 -3.97
N ALA A 36 -2.08 7.97 -5.03
CA ALA A 36 -1.06 7.71 -6.03
C ALA A 36 -0.57 8.98 -6.74
N SER A 37 -1.50 9.82 -7.22
CA SER A 37 -1.13 11.06 -7.90
C SER A 37 -0.42 12.05 -6.98
N ALA A 38 -0.84 12.11 -5.72
CA ALA A 38 -0.20 12.96 -4.71
C ALA A 38 1.21 12.45 -4.36
N LEU A 39 1.42 11.14 -4.23
CA LEU A 39 2.75 10.55 -4.00
C LEU A 39 3.69 10.85 -5.15
N LEU A 40 3.27 10.61 -6.40
CA LEU A 40 4.06 10.94 -7.59
C LEU A 40 4.40 12.44 -7.65
N ALA A 41 3.43 13.32 -7.35
CA ALA A 41 3.64 14.76 -7.33
C ALA A 41 4.70 15.22 -6.31
N ASN A 42 4.94 14.43 -5.28
CA ASN A 42 5.98 14.66 -4.27
C ASN A 42 7.27 13.87 -4.53
N ASP A 43 7.48 13.38 -5.74
CA ASP A 43 8.65 12.57 -6.13
C ASP A 43 8.79 11.27 -5.31
N GLN A 44 7.67 10.77 -4.78
CA GLN A 44 7.65 9.51 -4.06
C GLN A 44 7.43 8.36 -5.05
N MET A 45 8.53 7.89 -5.66
CA MET A 45 8.49 6.86 -6.71
C MET A 45 8.47 5.44 -6.12
N LEU A 46 9.11 5.23 -4.98
CA LEU A 46 9.13 3.94 -4.30
C LEU A 46 7.94 3.84 -3.34
N ILE A 47 7.02 2.93 -3.62
CA ILE A 47 5.77 2.77 -2.86
C ILE A 47 5.73 1.47 -2.07
N GLY A 48 6.36 0.41 -2.58
CA GLY A 48 6.35 -0.88 -1.94
C GLY A 48 7.47 -1.79 -2.43
N ARG A 49 7.46 -3.02 -1.94
CA ARG A 49 8.38 -4.08 -2.33
C ARG A 49 7.62 -5.27 -2.89
N SER A 50 8.22 -5.97 -3.85
CA SER A 50 7.60 -7.16 -4.43
C SER A 50 7.58 -8.33 -3.43
N PHE A 51 6.57 -9.17 -3.57
CA PHE A 51 6.34 -10.30 -2.67
C PHE A 51 7.55 -11.21 -2.49
N LYS A 52 8.07 -11.78 -3.57
CA LYS A 52 9.06 -12.85 -3.49
C LYS A 52 10.49 -12.35 -3.31
N TYR A 53 10.83 -11.30 -4.04
CA TYR A 53 12.22 -10.83 -4.16
C TYR A 53 12.45 -9.47 -3.50
N HIS A 54 11.42 -8.88 -2.92
CA HIS A 54 11.50 -7.54 -2.32
C HIS A 54 12.11 -6.47 -3.25
N ARG A 55 11.88 -6.62 -4.54
CA ARG A 55 12.33 -5.63 -5.55
C ARG A 55 11.54 -4.34 -5.39
N PRO A 56 12.18 -3.18 -5.60
CA PRO A 56 11.49 -1.89 -5.58
C PRO A 56 10.27 -1.89 -6.51
N ARG A 57 9.16 -1.32 -6.04
CA ARG A 57 7.91 -1.19 -6.79
C ARG A 57 7.38 0.23 -6.66
N GLY A 58 6.96 0.79 -7.78
CA GLY A 58 6.27 2.07 -7.87
C GLY A 58 4.87 1.91 -8.44
N ILE A 59 4.25 3.03 -8.78
CA ILE A 59 2.94 3.12 -9.42
C ILE A 59 3.11 2.93 -10.91
N VAL A 60 2.36 2.02 -11.52
CA VAL A 60 2.42 1.74 -12.97
C VAL A 60 1.08 1.95 -13.66
N ALA A 61 -0.01 2.02 -12.92
CA ALA A 61 -1.36 2.26 -13.44
C ALA A 61 -2.12 3.26 -12.58
N SER A 62 -3.17 3.87 -13.14
CA SER A 62 -3.94 4.93 -12.49
C SER A 62 -5.27 4.46 -11.89
N GLY A 63 -5.69 3.24 -12.13
CA GLY A 63 -6.98 2.70 -11.71
C GLY A 63 -6.89 1.46 -10.84
N GLY A 64 -7.97 0.70 -10.79
CA GLY A 64 -8.09 -0.53 -10.01
C GLY A 64 -7.19 -1.68 -10.48
N GLU A 65 -6.62 -1.56 -11.67
CA GLU A 65 -5.64 -2.50 -12.25
C GLU A 65 -4.23 -2.34 -11.69
N GLU A 66 -3.96 -1.32 -10.84
CA GLU A 66 -2.64 -1.10 -10.22
C GLU A 66 -2.21 -2.29 -9.33
N PRO A 67 -1.13 -3.01 -9.70
CA PRO A 67 -0.75 -4.22 -8.98
C PRO A 67 0.26 -3.98 -7.84
N ASN A 68 0.92 -2.83 -7.79
CA ASN A 68 2.13 -2.65 -6.96
C ASN A 68 1.95 -1.67 -5.80
N ALA A 69 1.01 -0.74 -5.90
CA ALA A 69 0.85 0.36 -4.96
C ALA A 69 -0.17 0.04 -3.85
N LEU A 70 0.04 -1.09 -3.17
CA LEU A 70 -0.71 -1.44 -1.97
C LEU A 70 -0.09 -0.78 -0.75
N VAL A 71 -0.91 -0.08 0.01
CA VAL A 71 -0.54 0.65 1.22
C VAL A 71 -1.54 0.37 2.34
N GLY A 72 -1.18 0.69 3.57
CA GLY A 72 -2.14 0.81 4.65
C GLY A 72 -2.74 2.21 4.67
N LEU A 73 -3.94 2.36 5.21
CA LEU A 73 -4.57 3.65 5.46
C LEU A 73 -4.94 3.76 6.93
N GLY A 74 -4.78 4.95 7.50
CA GLY A 74 -5.13 5.21 8.88
C GLY A 74 -4.16 4.66 9.90
N THR A 75 -4.59 4.63 11.15
CA THR A 75 -3.82 4.15 12.31
C THR A 75 -4.74 3.52 13.35
N GLY A 76 -4.18 2.70 14.25
CA GLY A 76 -4.93 2.10 15.36
C GLY A 76 -6.06 1.19 14.87
N ASN A 77 -7.24 1.31 15.52
CA ASN A 77 -8.43 0.54 15.21
C ASN A 77 -9.07 0.84 13.84
N LYS A 78 -8.75 2.00 13.26
CA LYS A 78 -9.18 2.44 11.93
C LYS A 78 -8.19 2.10 10.81
N PHE A 79 -7.18 1.29 11.10
CA PHE A 79 -6.18 0.92 10.11
C PHE A 79 -6.75 -0.05 9.08
N GLU A 80 -6.70 0.32 7.81
CA GLU A 80 -7.11 -0.50 6.67
C GLU A 80 -5.87 -0.94 5.87
N PRO A 81 -5.50 -2.22 5.90
CA PRO A 81 -4.39 -2.72 5.10
C PRO A 81 -4.79 -2.98 3.64
N ASN A 82 -3.79 -3.10 2.79
CA ASN A 82 -3.92 -3.57 1.40
C ASN A 82 -4.78 -2.69 0.49
N GLN A 83 -4.84 -1.39 0.78
CA GLN A 83 -5.56 -0.42 -0.03
C GLN A 83 -4.72 0.01 -1.25
N ARG A 84 -5.36 0.19 -2.40
CA ARG A 84 -4.67 0.66 -3.61
C ARG A 84 -4.56 2.17 -3.59
N ALA A 85 -3.34 2.68 -3.67
CA ALA A 85 -3.09 4.12 -3.70
C ALA A 85 -3.74 4.82 -4.91
N SER A 86 -3.91 4.11 -6.04
CA SER A 86 -4.52 4.64 -7.27
C SER A 86 -6.03 4.85 -7.17
N THR A 87 -6.72 4.12 -6.30
CA THR A 87 -8.18 4.24 -6.09
C THR A 87 -8.55 4.89 -4.76
N THR A 88 -7.57 5.22 -3.93
CA THR A 88 -7.78 5.93 -2.66
C THR A 88 -7.82 7.43 -2.93
N GLU A 89 -8.93 8.07 -2.61
CA GLU A 89 -9.06 9.52 -2.64
C GLU A 89 -8.20 10.15 -1.54
N LEU A 90 -7.51 11.25 -1.88
CA LEU A 90 -6.73 11.99 -0.91
C LEU A 90 -7.63 12.86 -0.03
N PHE A 91 -7.45 12.76 1.27
CA PHE A 91 -8.08 13.66 2.25
C PHE A 91 -7.06 14.19 3.25
N ASN A 92 -7.42 15.29 3.88
CA ASN A 92 -6.53 15.96 4.83
C ASN A 92 -6.31 15.11 6.09
N GLY A 93 -5.05 14.95 6.47
CA GLY A 93 -4.65 14.14 7.63
C GLY A 93 -4.51 12.65 7.37
N LEU A 94 -4.66 12.19 6.12
CA LEU A 94 -4.47 10.78 5.76
C LEU A 94 -3.08 10.30 6.18
N SER A 95 -3.03 9.19 6.90
CA SER A 95 -1.79 8.47 7.24
C SER A 95 -1.70 7.19 6.40
N CYS A 96 -0.62 7.03 5.65
CA CYS A 96 -0.43 5.89 4.76
C CYS A 96 0.96 5.27 4.92
N PRO A 97 1.09 4.22 5.72
CA PRO A 97 2.30 3.40 5.76
C PRO A 97 2.39 2.49 4.53
N SER A 98 3.59 2.34 4.00
CA SER A 98 3.90 1.33 2.99
C SER A 98 3.98 -0.07 3.61
N GLN A 99 3.91 -1.09 2.78
CA GLN A 99 3.88 -2.49 3.20
C GLN A 99 5.07 -3.28 2.63
N ASN A 100 5.27 -4.50 3.15
CA ASN A 100 6.25 -5.48 2.65
C ASN A 100 7.71 -5.03 2.69
N HIS A 101 8.16 -4.46 3.78
CA HIS A 101 9.56 -4.10 3.99
C HIS A 101 9.95 -4.23 5.48
N TRP A 102 11.23 -4.33 5.74
CA TRP A 102 11.80 -4.27 7.07
C TRP A 102 13.31 -3.96 7.00
N PRO A 103 13.87 -2.99 7.76
CA PRO A 103 13.18 -2.09 8.67
C PRO A 103 12.49 -0.90 7.98
N SER A 104 12.91 -0.49 6.78
CA SER A 104 12.32 0.62 6.05
C SER A 104 12.09 0.26 4.58
N LEU A 105 11.30 1.10 3.89
CA LEU A 105 11.01 0.92 2.48
C LEU A 105 12.26 1.08 1.60
N GLU A 106 13.12 2.01 1.95
CA GLU A 106 14.37 2.31 1.25
C GLU A 106 15.42 1.24 1.52
N PHE A 107 15.58 0.85 2.79
CA PHE A 107 16.52 -0.17 3.24
C PHE A 107 15.76 -1.39 3.74
N ASP A 108 15.58 -2.36 2.86
CA ASP A 108 14.83 -3.58 3.14
C ASP A 108 15.75 -4.80 3.11
N ILE A 109 15.88 -5.46 4.26
CA ILE A 109 16.69 -6.68 4.40
C ILE A 109 16.13 -7.83 3.55
N GLY A 110 14.81 -7.86 3.33
CA GLY A 110 14.17 -8.85 2.45
C GLY A 110 14.69 -8.83 1.02
N ALA A 111 15.33 -7.72 0.59
CA ALA A 111 15.94 -7.61 -0.74
C ALA A 111 17.06 -8.64 -0.99
N VAL A 112 17.63 -9.25 0.05
CA VAL A 112 18.58 -10.38 -0.06
C VAL A 112 17.97 -11.55 -0.83
N ASN A 113 16.65 -11.75 -0.74
CA ASN A 113 15.93 -12.78 -1.49
C ASN A 113 16.11 -12.62 -3.02
N SER A 114 16.38 -11.42 -3.50
CA SER A 114 16.66 -11.19 -4.92
C SER A 114 17.96 -11.87 -5.38
N LYS A 115 18.96 -11.92 -4.51
CA LYS A 115 20.24 -12.61 -4.78
C LYS A 115 20.09 -14.15 -4.71
N LEU A 116 19.19 -14.61 -3.85
CA LEU A 116 18.85 -16.03 -3.70
C LEU A 116 17.77 -16.52 -4.66
N GLY A 117 17.36 -15.68 -5.60
CA GLY A 117 16.22 -15.93 -6.48
C GLY A 117 16.29 -17.22 -7.29
N ARG A 118 17.49 -17.68 -7.67
CA ARG A 118 17.70 -18.96 -8.37
C ARG A 118 17.29 -20.19 -7.54
N PHE A 119 17.27 -20.07 -6.21
CA PHE A 119 16.89 -21.15 -5.30
C PHE A 119 15.41 -21.13 -4.94
N LEU A 120 14.68 -20.10 -5.38
CA LEU A 120 13.25 -19.91 -5.12
C LEU A 120 12.45 -20.13 -6.41
N PRO A 121 12.13 -21.37 -6.79
CA PRO A 121 11.40 -21.67 -8.03
C PRO A 121 10.01 -21.05 -8.02
N ALA A 122 9.39 -20.93 -9.20
CA ALA A 122 8.00 -20.51 -9.30
C ALA A 122 7.10 -21.45 -8.49
N GLY A 123 6.15 -20.90 -7.75
CA GLY A 123 5.24 -21.69 -6.92
C GLY A 123 5.90 -22.39 -5.72
N PHE A 124 7.07 -21.90 -5.25
CA PHE A 124 7.80 -22.51 -4.12
C PHE A 124 6.92 -22.71 -2.89
N TYR A 125 6.01 -21.78 -2.59
CA TYR A 125 5.12 -21.86 -1.43
C TYR A 125 4.07 -22.97 -1.56
N TYR A 126 3.63 -23.34 -2.76
CA TYR A 126 2.76 -24.50 -2.97
C TYR A 126 3.51 -25.83 -2.80
N LYS A 127 4.81 -25.85 -3.12
CA LYS A 127 5.61 -27.06 -3.09
C LYS A 127 6.25 -27.34 -1.73
N MET A 128 6.63 -26.29 -1.01
CA MET A 128 7.39 -26.42 0.23
C MET A 128 6.54 -26.44 1.49
N PHE A 129 5.32 -25.91 1.47
CA PHE A 129 4.47 -25.73 2.65
C PHE A 129 3.19 -26.58 2.62
N ILE A 130 3.27 -27.80 2.05
CA ILE A 130 2.10 -28.68 1.92
C ILE A 130 1.97 -29.66 3.09
N HIS A 131 3.07 -30.09 3.70
CA HIS A 131 3.08 -31.07 4.76
C HIS A 131 3.78 -30.58 6.03
N PRO A 132 3.30 -30.99 7.23
CA PRO A 132 2.00 -31.65 7.47
C PRO A 132 0.80 -30.69 7.35
N ARG A 133 -0.31 -31.15 6.81
CA ARG A 133 -1.52 -30.35 6.57
C ARG A 133 -2.05 -29.54 7.77
N PRO A 134 -2.04 -30.07 9.02
CA PRO A 134 -2.50 -29.29 10.18
C PRO A 134 -1.73 -27.99 10.43
N LEU A 135 -0.48 -27.91 9.99
CA LEU A 135 0.36 -26.71 10.17
C LEU A 135 0.00 -25.59 9.20
N TRP A 136 -0.81 -25.87 8.17
CA TRP A 136 -1.17 -24.87 7.18
C TRP A 136 -1.77 -23.62 7.82
N LYS A 137 -2.83 -23.77 8.59
CA LYS A 137 -3.59 -22.67 9.19
C LYS A 137 -2.79 -21.86 10.22
N HIS A 138 -1.94 -22.53 11.00
CA HIS A 138 -1.33 -21.91 12.18
C HIS A 138 0.15 -21.51 11.98
N VAL A 139 0.81 -22.07 10.98
CA VAL A 139 2.24 -21.85 10.73
C VAL A 139 2.48 -21.33 9.33
N TYR A 140 2.08 -22.08 8.30
CA TYR A 140 2.45 -21.75 6.92
C TYR A 140 1.70 -20.54 6.37
N GLU A 141 0.39 -20.47 6.58
CA GLU A 141 -0.42 -19.34 6.10
C GLU A 141 0.02 -18.00 6.72
N PRO A 142 0.18 -17.86 8.05
CA PRO A 142 0.69 -16.64 8.65
C PRO A 142 2.09 -16.25 8.15
N PHE A 143 2.98 -17.23 7.97
CA PHE A 143 4.30 -16.98 7.43
C PHE A 143 4.25 -16.50 5.99
N ILE A 144 3.47 -17.16 5.12
CA ILE A 144 3.31 -16.80 3.72
C ILE A 144 2.66 -15.42 3.59
N ARG A 145 1.61 -15.14 4.36
CA ARG A 145 0.92 -13.84 4.40
C ARG A 145 1.89 -12.71 4.75
N ARG A 146 2.69 -12.92 5.81
CA ARG A 146 3.69 -11.93 6.21
C ARG A 146 4.76 -11.73 5.14
N SER A 147 5.23 -12.83 4.55
CA SER A 147 6.22 -12.78 3.46
C SER A 147 5.65 -12.17 2.17
N ALA A 148 4.34 -12.27 1.95
CA ALA A 148 3.65 -11.62 0.85
C ALA A 148 3.49 -10.10 1.06
N GLY A 149 3.82 -9.60 2.23
CA GLY A 149 3.65 -8.19 2.59
C GLY A 149 2.20 -7.75 2.67
N LEU A 150 1.28 -8.70 2.79
CA LEU A 150 -0.11 -8.38 3.06
C LEU A 150 -0.25 -7.89 4.50
N GLY A 151 -0.85 -6.73 4.67
CA GLY A 151 -1.15 -6.17 5.98
C GLY A 151 -2.22 -6.98 6.72
N LYS A 152 -2.29 -6.78 8.02
CA LYS A 152 -3.30 -7.40 8.90
C LYS A 152 -4.22 -6.31 9.41
N ALA A 153 -5.53 -6.57 9.33
CA ALA A 153 -6.53 -5.71 9.95
C ALA A 153 -6.33 -5.68 11.48
N PRO A 154 -6.67 -4.56 12.14
CA PRO A 154 -6.66 -4.47 13.60
C PRO A 154 -7.65 -5.48 14.19
N THR A 155 -7.39 -5.86 15.43
CA THR A 155 -8.30 -6.74 16.21
C THR A 155 -9.29 -5.93 17.04
N GLU A 156 -9.00 -4.66 17.26
CA GLU A 156 -9.87 -3.72 17.95
C GLU A 156 -11.03 -3.33 17.04
N ARG A 157 -12.19 -3.10 17.67
CA ARG A 157 -13.39 -2.70 16.94
C ARG A 157 -13.25 -1.27 16.44
N ASP A 158 -13.60 -1.06 15.18
CA ASP A 158 -13.83 0.28 14.64
C ASP A 158 -15.13 0.85 15.25
N GLU A 159 -15.04 2.03 15.82
CA GLU A 159 -16.16 2.72 16.44
C GLU A 159 -16.89 3.66 15.48
N ASP A 160 -16.41 3.79 14.25
CA ASP A 160 -17.03 4.64 13.24
C ASP A 160 -18.43 4.11 12.92
N ARG A 161 -19.37 5.03 12.78
CA ARG A 161 -20.75 4.76 12.39
C ARG A 161 -21.00 5.36 11.03
N TYR A 162 -21.58 4.54 10.15
CA TYR A 162 -21.92 4.95 8.79
C TYR A 162 -23.43 5.05 8.68
N GLU A 163 -23.92 6.17 8.09
CA GLU A 163 -25.32 6.32 7.73
C GLU A 163 -25.47 6.23 6.21
N HIS A 164 -26.34 5.34 5.76
CA HIS A 164 -26.65 5.22 4.33
C HIS A 164 -27.91 6.04 4.04
N LEU A 165 -27.76 7.12 3.28
CA LEU A 165 -28.86 7.94 2.80
C LEU A 165 -29.26 7.49 1.40
N TYR A 166 -30.50 7.09 1.23
CA TYR A 166 -31.07 6.72 -0.07
C TYR A 166 -31.94 7.85 -0.57
N ALA A 167 -31.65 8.39 -1.75
CA ALA A 167 -32.52 9.32 -2.48
C ALA A 167 -33.16 8.58 -3.66
N PHE A 168 -34.46 8.58 -3.72
CA PHE A 168 -35.22 8.07 -4.86
C PHE A 168 -35.64 9.25 -5.71
N PHE A 169 -35.29 9.25 -7.01
CA PHE A 169 -35.61 10.28 -7.98
C PHE A 169 -36.65 9.74 -8.99
#